data_cbb4d2b0964dbe26a97c3189d998c72a
#
_entry.id   cbb4d2b0964dbe26a97c3189d998c72a
#
_cell.length_a   1.000
_cell.length_b   1.000
_cell.length_c   1.000
_cell.angle_alpha   90.00
_cell.angle_beta   90.00
_cell.angle_gamma   90.00
#
_symmetry.space_group_name_H-M   'P 1'
#
loop_
_entity.id
_entity.type
_entity.pdbx_description
1 polymer ?
#
loop_
_entity_poly.entity_id
_entity_poly.type
_entity_poly.pdbx_seq_one_letter_code
_entity_poly.pdbx_strand_id
1 'polypeptide(L)'
;MRYNVTIKEVLARSLQVEADSVSEAESAVKRLYRNSDVVLSADDYAGTEIDVDNHQPYYKSPSNDFTLIQGDCVETLSKFKFGFDMVFADPPYFLSGGGISYQNGRIVCVDKGEWDKPITPEEMDAFNLRWLAACRDHMKENATIWISGTHHNIFSVQQQLIKLGFKILNVITWAKTNPPPNISCRYFTYSTEFIIWARKSPKVAHYFNYKLMKELNGGKQMTDVWHLPAIGRWEKSCGKHPTQKPLGVLARLIQASTESAAWILDPFSGSATTGIAANLLGRRYLGLEIDEGFLAMSKARRVELEDIT
;
A
#
# COMPACT_ATOMS: atom_id res chain seq x y z
N MET A 1 21.43 7.12 19.27
CA MET A 1 20.08 6.79 18.79
C MET A 1 19.07 7.43 19.75
N ARG A 2 17.95 7.94 19.27
CA ARG A 2 16.87 8.46 20.12
C ARG A 2 15.69 7.53 19.97
N TYR A 3 15.07 7.15 21.06
CA TYR A 3 13.89 6.29 21.10
C TYR A 3 12.71 7.08 21.63
N ASN A 4 11.52 6.87 21.08
CA ASN A 4 10.28 7.34 21.68
C ASN A 4 9.81 6.27 22.67
N VAL A 5 9.74 6.63 23.93
CA VAL A 5 9.25 5.74 24.99
C VAL A 5 7.92 6.28 25.49
N THR A 6 6.89 5.49 25.36
CA THR A 6 5.56 5.81 25.91
C THR A 6 5.39 5.02 27.21
N ILE A 7 5.14 5.74 28.27
CA ILE A 7 4.76 5.15 29.55
C ILE A 7 3.23 5.28 29.64
N LYS A 8 2.56 4.14 29.82
CA LYS A 8 1.12 4.08 30.07
C LYS A 8 0.88 3.58 31.49
N GLU A 9 0.19 4.35 32.29
CA GLU A 9 -0.33 3.88 33.56
C GLU A 9 -1.72 3.29 33.33
N VAL A 10 -1.91 2.04 33.78
CA VAL A 10 -3.20 1.36 33.69
C VAL A 10 -3.86 1.46 35.06
N LEU A 11 -5.02 2.10 35.09
CA LEU A 11 -5.89 2.17 36.27
C LEU A 11 -7.07 1.21 36.03
N ALA A 12 -7.35 0.31 36.96
CA ALA A 12 -8.44 -0.65 36.85
C ALA A 12 -9.19 -0.82 38.17
N ARG A 13 -10.54 -0.77 38.08
CA ARG A 13 -11.43 -1.04 39.23
C ARG A 13 -12.52 -2.01 38.80
N SER A 14 -12.71 -3.06 39.58
CA SER A 14 -13.83 -3.98 39.39
C SER A 14 -15.06 -3.47 40.15
N LEU A 15 -16.19 -3.45 39.46
CA LEU A 15 -17.46 -3.05 40.00
C LEU A 15 -18.46 -4.22 39.88
N GLN A 16 -19.31 -4.39 40.91
CA GLN A 16 -20.45 -5.26 40.80
C GLN A 16 -21.67 -4.44 40.39
N VAL A 17 -22.36 -4.85 39.33
CA VAL A 17 -23.57 -4.22 38.84
C VAL A 17 -24.65 -5.29 38.63
N GLU A 18 -25.90 -4.97 38.99
CA GLU A 18 -27.04 -5.81 38.69
C GLU A 18 -27.51 -5.51 37.26
N ALA A 19 -27.61 -6.55 36.41
CA ALA A 19 -28.06 -6.44 35.04
C ALA A 19 -28.59 -7.80 34.53
N ASP A 20 -29.52 -7.78 33.61
CA ASP A 20 -30.12 -8.98 33.04
C ASP A 20 -29.27 -9.60 31.90
N SER A 21 -28.26 -8.85 31.45
CA SER A 21 -27.33 -9.30 30.39
C SER A 21 -25.96 -8.65 30.51
N VAL A 22 -24.93 -9.26 29.89
CA VAL A 22 -23.56 -8.72 29.80
C VAL A 22 -23.57 -7.35 29.12
N SER A 23 -24.34 -7.18 28.05
CA SER A 23 -24.45 -5.90 27.31
C SER A 23 -25.06 -4.79 28.16
N GLU A 24 -26.02 -5.14 29.00
CA GLU A 24 -26.65 -4.20 29.94
C GLU A 24 -25.69 -3.80 31.07
N ALA A 25 -24.96 -4.76 31.64
CA ALA A 25 -23.92 -4.51 32.62
C ALA A 25 -22.83 -3.56 32.08
N GLU A 26 -22.36 -3.83 30.86
CA GLU A 26 -21.39 -2.95 30.18
C GLU A 26 -21.93 -1.53 29.97
N SER A 27 -23.19 -1.41 29.55
CA SER A 27 -23.85 -0.12 29.34
C SER A 27 -24.03 0.65 30.64
N ALA A 28 -24.35 -0.04 31.73
CA ALA A 28 -24.49 0.56 33.05
C ALA A 28 -23.16 1.13 33.55
N VAL A 29 -22.06 0.35 33.44
CA VAL A 29 -20.72 0.81 33.86
C VAL A 29 -20.22 1.96 33.00
N LYS A 30 -20.43 1.93 31.68
CA LYS A 30 -20.10 3.05 30.77
C LYS A 30 -20.83 4.34 31.15
N ARG A 31 -22.09 4.24 31.60
CA ARG A 31 -22.86 5.39 32.07
C ARG A 31 -22.31 5.95 33.38
N LEU A 32 -22.02 5.10 34.38
CA LEU A 32 -21.41 5.51 35.66
C LEU A 32 -20.08 6.23 35.44
N TYR A 33 -19.26 5.71 34.55
CA TYR A 33 -17.96 6.31 34.22
C TYR A 33 -18.12 7.67 33.52
N ARG A 34 -19.02 7.78 32.53
CA ARG A 34 -19.28 9.06 31.83
C ARG A 34 -19.86 10.15 32.72
N ASN A 35 -20.69 9.77 33.69
CA ASN A 35 -21.31 10.71 34.64
C ASN A 35 -20.37 11.10 35.77
N SER A 36 -19.15 10.57 35.82
CA SER A 36 -18.22 10.75 36.93
C SER A 36 -18.69 10.16 38.27
N ASP A 37 -19.67 9.24 38.24
CA ASP A 37 -20.10 8.49 39.43
C ASP A 37 -19.03 7.47 39.84
N VAL A 38 -18.21 7.07 38.89
CA VAL A 38 -16.99 6.26 39.09
C VAL A 38 -15.82 7.01 38.47
N VAL A 39 -14.85 7.38 39.31
CA VAL A 39 -13.60 8.02 38.89
C VAL A 39 -12.45 7.11 39.32
N LEU A 40 -11.60 6.75 38.36
CA LEU A 40 -10.36 6.03 38.67
C LEU A 40 -9.32 6.99 39.23
N SER A 41 -8.61 6.55 40.25
CA SER A 41 -7.59 7.33 40.97
C SER A 41 -6.27 6.54 41.06
N ALA A 42 -5.25 7.10 41.70
CA ALA A 42 -3.99 6.44 41.90
C ALA A 42 -4.14 5.12 42.69
N ASP A 43 -5.18 4.99 43.52
CA ASP A 43 -5.47 3.76 44.28
C ASP A 43 -5.93 2.60 43.38
N ASP A 44 -6.35 2.90 42.15
CA ASP A 44 -6.78 1.91 41.13
C ASP A 44 -5.61 1.46 40.25
N TYR A 45 -4.38 1.83 40.57
CA TYR A 45 -3.20 1.46 39.79
C TYR A 45 -3.06 -0.05 39.64
N ALA A 46 -3.11 -0.54 38.41
CA ALA A 46 -3.06 -1.95 38.05
C ALA A 46 -1.73 -2.35 37.38
N GLY A 47 -0.96 -1.38 36.92
CA GLY A 47 0.34 -1.65 36.31
C GLY A 47 0.84 -0.53 35.43
N THR A 48 2.08 -0.64 35.00
CA THR A 48 2.71 0.26 34.01
C THR A 48 3.11 -0.57 32.83
N GLU A 49 2.66 -0.11 31.63
CA GLU A 49 3.15 -0.62 30.35
C GLU A 49 4.20 0.35 29.85
N ILE A 50 5.38 -0.16 29.52
CA ILE A 50 6.43 0.62 28.85
C ILE A 50 6.52 0.11 27.44
N ASP A 51 6.10 0.95 26.52
CA ASP A 51 6.18 0.70 25.07
C ASP A 51 7.33 1.53 24.52
N VAL A 52 8.35 0.83 24.02
CA VAL A 52 9.48 1.47 23.32
C VAL A 52 9.17 1.43 21.85
N ASP A 53 8.69 2.56 21.31
CA ASP A 53 8.48 2.69 19.88
C ASP A 53 9.83 2.75 19.16
N ASN A 54 10.31 1.61 18.71
CA ASN A 54 11.48 1.46 17.86
C ASN A 54 11.21 1.88 16.40
N HIS A 55 9.99 2.35 16.10
CA HIS A 55 9.54 2.60 14.74
C HIS A 55 9.59 4.09 14.44
N GLN A 56 10.77 4.67 14.58
CA GLN A 56 11.02 5.95 13.93
C GLN A 56 10.90 5.75 12.42
N PRO A 57 10.09 6.54 11.73
CA PRO A 57 10.07 6.49 10.28
C PRO A 57 11.48 6.73 9.75
N TYR A 58 11.87 5.99 8.71
CA TYR A 58 13.12 6.23 7.99
C TYR A 58 13.18 7.67 7.48
N TYR A 59 12.04 8.15 6.99
CA TYR A 59 11.86 9.54 6.57
C TYR A 59 10.42 9.99 6.76
N LYS A 60 10.24 11.25 7.16
CA LYS A 60 8.96 11.93 7.22
C LYS A 60 9.13 13.34 6.68
N SER A 61 8.29 13.74 5.72
CA SER A 61 8.32 15.08 5.16
C SER A 61 7.97 16.16 6.19
N PRO A 62 8.46 17.39 6.05
CA PRO A 62 8.08 18.51 6.92
C PRO A 62 6.56 18.78 6.94
N SER A 63 5.88 18.58 5.80
CA SER A 63 4.43 18.72 5.62
C SER A 63 3.61 17.57 6.24
N ASN A 64 4.26 16.53 6.75
CA ASN A 64 3.62 15.32 7.30
C ASN A 64 2.69 14.59 6.32
N ASP A 65 2.91 14.73 5.03
CA ASP A 65 2.13 14.12 3.96
C ASP A 65 2.83 12.94 3.28
N PHE A 66 4.09 12.68 3.65
CA PHE A 66 4.91 11.59 3.10
C PHE A 66 5.73 10.94 4.21
N THR A 67 5.54 9.64 4.39
CA THR A 67 6.24 8.87 5.41
C THR A 67 6.80 7.59 4.79
N LEU A 68 8.06 7.27 5.08
CA LEU A 68 8.71 6.00 4.76
C LEU A 68 9.08 5.27 6.04
N ILE A 69 8.78 3.98 6.10
CA ILE A 69 9.17 3.10 7.21
C ILE A 69 9.97 1.94 6.63
N GLN A 70 11.12 1.65 7.24
CA GLN A 70 11.91 0.46 6.91
C GLN A 70 11.35 -0.77 7.59
N GLY A 71 11.07 -1.82 6.82
CA GLY A 71 10.66 -3.11 7.35
C GLY A 71 9.76 -3.92 6.43
N ASP A 72 9.55 -5.17 6.82
CA ASP A 72 8.54 -6.04 6.19
C ASP A 72 7.14 -5.46 6.40
N CYS A 73 6.30 -5.51 5.38
CA CYS A 73 4.99 -4.88 5.42
C CYS A 73 4.04 -5.54 6.43
N VAL A 74 4.09 -6.86 6.59
CA VAL A 74 3.22 -7.59 7.52
C VAL A 74 3.62 -7.29 8.96
N GLU A 75 4.93 -7.36 9.25
CA GLU A 75 5.45 -7.05 10.57
C GLU A 75 5.24 -5.59 10.96
N THR A 76 5.47 -4.68 10.01
CA THR A 76 5.32 -3.24 10.26
C THR A 76 3.88 -2.86 10.49
N LEU A 77 2.95 -3.34 9.65
CA LEU A 77 1.52 -3.06 9.80
C LEU A 77 0.96 -3.60 11.11
N SER A 78 1.46 -4.73 11.63
CA SER A 78 0.99 -5.29 12.89
C SER A 78 1.20 -4.39 14.11
N LYS A 79 2.08 -3.37 14.00
CA LYS A 79 2.53 -2.54 15.11
C LYS A 79 1.76 -1.23 15.29
N PHE A 80 0.87 -0.89 14.36
CA PHE A 80 0.04 0.31 14.48
C PHE A 80 -1.38 0.06 13.96
N LYS A 81 -2.32 0.91 14.41
CA LYS A 81 -3.72 0.87 13.98
C LYS A 81 -4.03 2.17 13.24
N PHE A 82 -4.17 2.08 11.94
CA PHE A 82 -4.53 3.23 11.11
C PHE A 82 -5.34 2.75 9.89
N GLY A 83 -6.34 3.53 9.48
CA GLY A 83 -7.18 3.20 8.34
C GLY A 83 -6.81 4.01 7.09
N PHE A 84 -6.39 3.34 6.02
CA PHE A 84 -6.08 3.95 4.73
C PHE A 84 -7.31 3.99 3.81
N ASP A 85 -7.37 5.03 2.97
CA ASP A 85 -8.41 5.22 1.96
C ASP A 85 -8.15 4.39 0.70
N MET A 86 -6.89 4.19 0.39
CA MET A 86 -6.42 3.43 -0.77
C MET A 86 -5.14 2.69 -0.44
N VAL A 87 -5.00 1.49 -0.99
CA VAL A 87 -3.73 0.75 -1.06
C VAL A 87 -3.33 0.64 -2.52
N PHE A 88 -2.07 0.95 -2.84
CA PHE A 88 -1.44 0.52 -4.09
C PHE A 88 -0.33 -0.44 -3.75
N ALA A 89 -0.23 -1.56 -4.45
CA ALA A 89 0.81 -2.56 -4.25
C ALA A 89 1.42 -3.02 -5.57
N ASP A 90 2.74 -3.08 -5.61
CA ASP A 90 3.53 -3.71 -6.69
C ASP A 90 4.38 -4.82 -6.08
N PRO A 91 3.77 -5.96 -5.67
CA PRO A 91 4.47 -7.03 -4.95
C PRO A 91 5.53 -7.70 -5.83
N PRO A 92 6.48 -8.43 -5.24
CA PRO A 92 7.44 -9.26 -5.98
C PRO A 92 6.75 -10.18 -6.99
N TYR A 93 7.38 -10.32 -8.17
CA TYR A 93 6.89 -11.22 -9.23
C TYR A 93 7.57 -12.57 -9.24
N PHE A 94 8.61 -12.74 -8.39
CA PHE A 94 9.41 -13.95 -8.23
C PHE A 94 10.04 -14.46 -9.53
N LEU A 95 10.58 -13.53 -10.34
CA LEU A 95 11.13 -13.79 -11.66
C LEU A 95 12.66 -13.72 -11.72
N SER A 96 13.35 -13.35 -10.65
CA SER A 96 14.82 -13.25 -10.61
C SER A 96 15.45 -14.63 -10.47
N GLY A 97 16.21 -15.06 -11.45
CA GLY A 97 16.88 -16.37 -11.41
C GLY A 97 17.19 -16.98 -12.77
N GLY A 98 17.54 -16.18 -13.79
CA GLY A 98 17.99 -16.68 -15.08
C GLY A 98 17.28 -16.12 -16.30
N GLY A 99 16.41 -15.13 -16.12
CA GLY A 99 15.83 -14.40 -17.25
C GLY A 99 16.86 -13.50 -17.93
N ILE A 100 16.82 -13.43 -19.27
CA ILE A 100 17.65 -12.55 -20.07
C ILE A 100 16.79 -11.39 -20.56
N SER A 101 17.23 -10.16 -20.36
CA SER A 101 16.59 -8.94 -20.89
C SER A 101 17.55 -8.18 -21.78
N TYR A 102 17.02 -7.31 -22.64
CA TYR A 102 17.80 -6.48 -23.52
C TYR A 102 17.75 -5.02 -23.07
N GLN A 103 18.90 -4.46 -22.70
CA GLN A 103 18.99 -3.05 -22.31
C GLN A 103 20.11 -2.37 -23.10
N ASN A 104 19.78 -1.27 -23.77
CA ASN A 104 20.75 -0.45 -24.54
C ASN A 104 21.60 -1.25 -25.54
N GLY A 105 21.00 -2.21 -26.25
CA GLY A 105 21.73 -3.02 -27.23
C GLY A 105 22.52 -4.19 -26.63
N ARG A 106 22.43 -4.47 -25.33
CA ARG A 106 23.16 -5.57 -24.67
C ARG A 106 22.22 -6.53 -23.96
N ILE A 107 22.56 -7.80 -23.97
CA ILE A 107 21.90 -8.84 -23.19
C ILE A 107 22.33 -8.64 -21.72
N VAL A 108 21.37 -8.51 -20.81
CA VAL A 108 21.61 -8.41 -19.37
C VAL A 108 20.83 -9.50 -18.65
N CYS A 109 21.43 -10.09 -17.63
CA CYS A 109 20.72 -11.00 -16.73
C CYS A 109 19.69 -10.21 -15.92
N VAL A 110 18.49 -10.77 -15.77
CA VAL A 110 17.45 -10.16 -14.91
C VAL A 110 17.67 -10.70 -13.51
N ASP A 111 18.46 -9.98 -12.73
CA ASP A 111 18.58 -10.16 -11.29
C ASP A 111 18.06 -8.86 -10.64
N LYS A 112 16.96 -8.96 -9.90
CA LYS A 112 16.34 -7.83 -9.19
C LYS A 112 16.63 -7.86 -7.69
N GLY A 113 17.33 -8.90 -7.22
CA GLY A 113 17.69 -9.11 -5.83
C GLY A 113 17.03 -10.34 -5.20
N GLU A 114 17.45 -10.66 -3.98
CA GLU A 114 17.01 -11.83 -3.21
C GLU A 114 15.48 -11.90 -3.02
N TRP A 115 14.82 -10.75 -2.94
CA TRP A 115 13.38 -10.62 -2.73
C TRP A 115 12.50 -11.07 -3.92
N ASP A 116 13.09 -11.22 -5.13
CA ASP A 116 12.36 -11.62 -6.35
C ASP A 116 12.79 -13.02 -6.85
N LYS A 117 13.44 -13.83 -6.00
CA LYS A 117 13.83 -15.22 -6.35
C LYS A 117 12.59 -16.08 -6.60
N PRO A 118 12.67 -17.05 -7.54
CA PRO A 118 11.59 -17.98 -7.80
C PRO A 118 11.22 -18.78 -6.56
N ILE A 119 9.92 -18.92 -6.34
CA ILE A 119 9.30 -19.72 -5.28
C ILE A 119 8.26 -20.66 -5.88
N THR A 120 7.77 -21.62 -5.10
CA THR A 120 6.68 -22.50 -5.53
C THR A 120 5.35 -21.75 -5.62
N PRO A 121 4.38 -22.26 -6.39
CA PRO A 121 3.04 -21.66 -6.44
C PRO A 121 2.37 -21.57 -5.06
N GLU A 122 2.57 -22.57 -4.20
CA GLU A 122 2.02 -22.62 -2.84
C GLU A 122 2.64 -21.54 -1.94
N GLU A 123 3.95 -21.32 -2.05
CA GLU A 123 4.66 -20.26 -1.35
C GLU A 123 4.21 -18.88 -1.83
N MET A 124 3.99 -18.70 -3.13
CA MET A 124 3.45 -17.47 -3.70
C MET A 124 2.03 -17.19 -3.18
N ASP A 125 1.17 -18.20 -3.13
CA ASP A 125 -0.19 -18.08 -2.59
C ASP A 125 -0.17 -17.70 -1.11
N ALA A 126 0.69 -18.34 -0.32
CA ALA A 126 0.85 -18.05 1.11
C ALA A 126 1.42 -16.63 1.35
N PHE A 127 2.38 -16.21 0.56
CA PHE A 127 2.91 -14.85 0.58
C PHE A 127 1.82 -13.82 0.27
N ASN A 128 1.10 -14.01 -0.84
CA ASN A 128 0.05 -13.09 -1.27
C ASN A 128 -1.07 -13.02 -0.25
N LEU A 129 -1.47 -14.13 0.35
CA LEU A 129 -2.51 -14.15 1.38
C LEU A 129 -2.10 -13.33 2.60
N ARG A 130 -0.85 -13.43 3.08
CA ARG A 130 -0.37 -12.76 4.28
C ARG A 130 -0.36 -11.23 4.14
N TRP A 131 0.28 -10.71 3.09
CA TRP A 131 0.36 -9.26 2.94
C TRP A 131 -0.99 -8.63 2.57
N LEU A 132 -1.82 -9.33 1.80
CA LEU A 132 -3.17 -8.86 1.49
C LEU A 132 -4.07 -8.80 2.73
N ALA A 133 -3.97 -9.78 3.63
CA ALA A 133 -4.68 -9.77 4.90
C ALA A 133 -4.23 -8.58 5.77
N ALA A 134 -2.91 -8.37 5.93
CA ALA A 134 -2.36 -7.25 6.67
C ALA A 134 -2.84 -5.89 6.10
N CYS A 135 -2.81 -5.73 4.77
CA CYS A 135 -3.34 -4.51 4.15
C CYS A 135 -4.84 -4.34 4.39
N ARG A 136 -5.63 -5.43 4.26
CA ARG A 136 -7.08 -5.41 4.47
C ARG A 136 -7.47 -4.91 5.85
N ASP A 137 -6.75 -5.32 6.89
CA ASP A 137 -7.00 -4.91 8.28
C ASP A 137 -6.75 -3.42 8.50
N HIS A 138 -5.90 -2.81 7.66
CA HIS A 138 -5.57 -1.39 7.67
C HIS A 138 -6.32 -0.56 6.61
N MET A 139 -7.29 -1.12 5.93
CA MET A 139 -8.16 -0.40 5.00
C MET A 139 -9.44 0.07 5.69
N LYS A 140 -9.89 1.29 5.40
CA LYS A 140 -11.25 1.75 5.74
C LYS A 140 -12.29 0.88 5.03
N GLU A 141 -13.53 0.87 5.51
CA GLU A 141 -14.58 0.01 4.94
C GLU A 141 -14.93 0.36 3.49
N ASN A 142 -14.81 1.63 3.11
CA ASN A 142 -15.03 2.11 1.75
C ASN A 142 -13.75 2.17 0.90
N ALA A 143 -12.62 1.70 1.43
CA ALA A 143 -11.34 1.76 0.75
C ALA A 143 -11.24 0.79 -0.41
N THR A 144 -10.32 1.11 -1.33
CA THR A 144 -9.98 0.26 -2.47
C THR A 144 -8.50 -0.10 -2.48
N ILE A 145 -8.19 -1.21 -3.15
CA ILE A 145 -6.82 -1.65 -3.39
C ILE A 145 -6.58 -1.81 -4.88
N TRP A 146 -5.41 -1.35 -5.33
CA TRP A 146 -4.90 -1.52 -6.67
C TRP A 146 -3.62 -2.34 -6.62
N ILE A 147 -3.53 -3.40 -7.39
CA ILE A 147 -2.39 -4.31 -7.36
C ILE A 147 -1.88 -4.53 -8.77
N SER A 148 -0.63 -4.12 -8.99
CA SER A 148 0.07 -4.35 -10.24
C SER A 148 0.63 -5.76 -10.31
N GLY A 149 0.66 -6.33 -11.51
CA GLY A 149 1.25 -7.65 -11.71
C GLY A 149 1.37 -8.03 -13.18
N THR A 150 2.08 -9.12 -13.40
CA THR A 150 2.16 -9.80 -14.68
C THR A 150 1.42 -11.14 -14.61
N HIS A 151 1.34 -11.86 -15.72
CA HIS A 151 0.73 -13.20 -15.75
C HIS A 151 1.37 -14.20 -14.77
N HIS A 152 2.58 -13.92 -14.26
CA HIS A 152 3.26 -14.81 -13.33
C HIS A 152 2.68 -14.80 -11.92
N ASN A 153 2.15 -13.65 -11.44
CA ASN A 153 1.68 -13.49 -10.06
C ASN A 153 0.22 -13.04 -9.94
N ILE A 154 -0.34 -12.39 -10.97
CA ILE A 154 -1.63 -11.71 -10.86
C ILE A 154 -2.81 -12.66 -10.58
N PHE A 155 -2.75 -13.89 -11.06
CA PHE A 155 -3.80 -14.89 -10.83
C PHE A 155 -3.81 -15.41 -9.39
N SER A 156 -2.61 -15.61 -8.79
CA SER A 156 -2.49 -15.91 -7.36
C SER A 156 -3.07 -14.76 -6.52
N VAL A 157 -2.68 -13.51 -6.80
CA VAL A 157 -3.21 -12.31 -6.14
C VAL A 157 -4.74 -12.27 -6.20
N GLN A 158 -5.32 -12.49 -7.39
CA GLN A 158 -6.78 -12.49 -7.57
C GLN A 158 -7.48 -13.55 -6.71
N GLN A 159 -6.93 -14.76 -6.66
CA GLN A 159 -7.50 -15.84 -5.83
C GLN A 159 -7.47 -15.47 -4.35
N GLN A 160 -6.36 -14.90 -3.84
CA GLN A 160 -6.25 -14.51 -2.45
C GLN A 160 -7.16 -13.33 -2.10
N LEU A 161 -7.36 -12.37 -3.00
CA LEU A 161 -8.35 -11.29 -2.83
C LEU A 161 -9.77 -11.86 -2.63
N ILE A 162 -10.16 -12.84 -3.45
CA ILE A 162 -11.47 -13.50 -3.35
C ILE A 162 -11.60 -14.25 -2.02
N LYS A 163 -10.58 -15.02 -1.60
CA LYS A 163 -10.56 -15.72 -0.31
C LYS A 163 -10.71 -14.76 0.88
N LEU A 164 -10.11 -13.56 0.79
CA LEU A 164 -10.21 -12.52 1.81
C LEU A 164 -11.52 -11.71 1.75
N GLY A 165 -12.44 -12.03 0.83
CA GLY A 165 -13.74 -11.38 0.72
C GLY A 165 -13.72 -10.00 0.08
N PHE A 166 -12.67 -9.64 -0.66
CA PHE A 166 -12.67 -8.45 -1.51
C PHE A 166 -13.65 -8.60 -2.68
N LYS A 167 -14.23 -7.50 -3.13
CA LYS A 167 -14.96 -7.45 -4.39
C LYS A 167 -14.08 -6.89 -5.48
N ILE A 168 -13.71 -7.71 -6.47
CA ILE A 168 -13.01 -7.27 -7.68
C ILE A 168 -13.94 -6.32 -8.45
N LEU A 169 -13.43 -5.17 -8.85
CA LEU A 169 -14.14 -4.16 -9.64
C LEU A 169 -13.74 -4.22 -11.11
N ASN A 170 -12.44 -4.17 -11.38
CA ASN A 170 -11.87 -4.29 -12.72
C ASN A 170 -10.54 -5.04 -12.69
N VAL A 171 -10.17 -5.62 -13.82
CA VAL A 171 -8.80 -6.00 -14.15
C VAL A 171 -8.37 -5.12 -15.34
N ILE A 172 -7.57 -4.12 -15.04
CA ILE A 172 -7.08 -3.20 -16.07
C ILE A 172 -5.95 -3.87 -16.84
N THR A 173 -6.02 -3.81 -18.15
CA THR A 173 -4.92 -4.18 -19.04
C THR A 173 -4.14 -2.92 -19.42
N TRP A 174 -2.98 -2.74 -18.82
CA TRP A 174 -2.07 -1.67 -19.23
C TRP A 174 -1.26 -2.14 -20.45
N ALA A 175 -1.65 -1.67 -21.63
CA ALA A 175 -0.96 -1.91 -22.89
C ALA A 175 0.16 -0.87 -23.06
N LYS A 176 1.41 -1.34 -23.02
CA LYS A 176 2.61 -0.49 -23.17
C LYS A 176 2.75 -0.07 -24.63
N THR A 177 2.87 1.22 -24.88
CA THR A 177 3.07 1.74 -26.24
C THR A 177 4.49 1.51 -26.77
N ASN A 178 5.44 1.18 -25.88
CA ASN A 178 6.86 0.95 -26.17
C ASN A 178 7.40 -0.32 -25.45
N PRO A 179 6.81 -1.51 -25.70
CA PRO A 179 7.27 -2.74 -25.04
C PRO A 179 8.67 -3.14 -25.51
N PRO A 180 9.48 -3.79 -24.64
CA PRO A 180 10.75 -4.35 -25.06
C PRO A 180 10.55 -5.50 -26.06
N PRO A 181 11.45 -5.73 -27.04
CA PRO A 181 11.32 -6.80 -28.00
C PRO A 181 11.50 -8.17 -27.32
N ASN A 182 10.85 -9.20 -27.89
CA ASN A 182 11.11 -10.60 -27.52
C ASN A 182 12.34 -11.13 -28.25
N ILE A 183 13.42 -11.36 -27.52
CA ILE A 183 14.70 -11.82 -28.07
C ILE A 183 14.61 -13.26 -28.56
N SER A 184 13.84 -14.11 -27.88
CA SER A 184 13.75 -15.54 -28.22
C SER A 184 13.00 -15.81 -29.52
N CYS A 185 12.15 -14.90 -29.97
CA CYS A 185 11.26 -15.03 -31.14
C CYS A 185 10.41 -16.31 -31.17
N ARG A 186 10.12 -16.89 -29.98
CA ARG A 186 9.37 -18.17 -29.85
C ARG A 186 7.96 -17.98 -29.30
N TYR A 187 7.59 -16.78 -28.88
CA TYR A 187 6.28 -16.40 -28.37
C TYR A 187 6.02 -14.91 -28.63
N PHE A 188 4.80 -14.46 -28.41
CA PHE A 188 4.45 -13.07 -28.60
C PHE A 188 5.19 -12.17 -27.62
N THR A 189 5.52 -10.94 -28.04
CA THR A 189 6.12 -9.92 -27.18
C THR A 189 5.15 -9.56 -26.04
N TYR A 190 5.65 -9.62 -24.81
CA TYR A 190 4.88 -9.17 -23.64
C TYR A 190 4.76 -7.65 -23.66
N SER A 191 3.62 -7.18 -24.10
CA SER A 191 3.30 -5.75 -24.21
C SER A 191 2.34 -5.24 -23.14
N THR A 192 1.89 -6.11 -22.25
CA THR A 192 0.88 -5.76 -21.24
C THR A 192 1.34 -6.08 -19.82
N GLU A 193 0.86 -5.28 -18.87
CA GLU A 193 0.79 -5.61 -17.46
C GLU A 193 -0.67 -5.50 -17.00
N PHE A 194 -0.99 -6.16 -15.89
CA PHE A 194 -2.34 -6.14 -15.32
C PHE A 194 -2.35 -5.31 -14.04
N ILE A 195 -3.48 -4.65 -13.78
CA ILE A 195 -3.72 -3.95 -12.52
C ILE A 195 -5.10 -4.36 -12.03
N ILE A 196 -5.16 -5.13 -10.93
CA ILE A 196 -6.43 -5.49 -10.31
C ILE A 196 -6.89 -4.32 -9.46
N TRP A 197 -8.14 -3.91 -9.63
CA TRP A 197 -8.85 -3.00 -8.75
C TRP A 197 -9.92 -3.72 -7.96
N ALA A 198 -9.84 -3.64 -6.65
CA ALA A 198 -10.79 -4.28 -5.76
C ALA A 198 -11.19 -3.34 -4.60
N ARG A 199 -12.37 -3.54 -4.04
CA ARG A 199 -12.83 -2.86 -2.82
C ARG A 199 -12.88 -3.82 -1.63
N LYS A 200 -12.59 -3.29 -0.44
CA LYS A 200 -12.56 -4.07 0.81
C LYS A 200 -13.91 -4.73 1.10
N SER A 201 -14.97 -3.94 1.14
CA SER A 201 -16.30 -4.42 1.50
C SER A 201 -17.20 -4.57 0.28
N PRO A 202 -17.83 -5.73 0.05
CA PRO A 202 -18.83 -5.87 -1.01
C PRO A 202 -20.12 -5.09 -0.72
N LYS A 203 -20.33 -4.65 0.54
CA LYS A 203 -21.57 -3.98 1.01
C LYS A 203 -21.44 -2.45 1.01
N VAL A 204 -20.23 -1.91 1.19
CA VAL A 204 -20.00 -0.46 1.31
C VAL A 204 -19.55 0.09 -0.05
N ALA A 205 -20.17 1.16 -0.50
CA ALA A 205 -19.78 1.83 -1.74
C ALA A 205 -18.39 2.47 -1.58
N HIS A 206 -17.53 2.26 -2.57
CA HIS A 206 -16.23 2.93 -2.67
C HIS A 206 -16.38 4.26 -3.40
N TYR A 207 -15.37 5.14 -3.24
CA TYR A 207 -15.28 6.36 -4.02
C TYR A 207 -14.80 6.05 -5.45
N PHE A 208 -15.45 6.65 -6.45
CA PHE A 208 -15.00 6.64 -7.85
C PHE A 208 -15.28 8.00 -8.51
N ASN A 209 -14.25 8.66 -8.94
CA ASN A 209 -14.35 9.95 -9.61
C ASN A 209 -14.71 9.79 -11.10
N TYR A 210 -15.93 9.34 -11.34
CA TYR A 210 -16.44 9.06 -12.70
C TYR A 210 -16.34 10.29 -13.62
N LYS A 211 -16.67 11.49 -13.08
CA LYS A 211 -16.68 12.73 -13.87
C LYS A 211 -15.28 13.05 -14.39
N LEU A 212 -14.28 13.06 -13.50
CA LEU A 212 -12.88 13.31 -13.87
C LEU A 212 -12.36 12.25 -14.85
N MET A 213 -12.66 10.97 -14.61
CA MET A 213 -12.21 9.89 -15.51
C MET A 213 -12.80 10.05 -16.91
N LYS A 214 -14.05 10.49 -17.03
CA LYS A 214 -14.70 10.78 -18.28
C LYS A 214 -14.07 11.99 -18.97
N GLU A 215 -13.77 13.07 -18.26
CA GLU A 215 -13.10 14.27 -18.77
C GLU A 215 -11.71 13.93 -19.31
N LEU A 216 -10.89 13.19 -18.54
CA LEU A 216 -9.55 12.73 -18.94
C LEU A 216 -9.58 11.81 -20.18
N ASN A 217 -10.71 11.18 -20.47
CA ASN A 217 -10.92 10.33 -21.64
C ASN A 217 -11.70 11.03 -22.77
N GLY A 218 -11.55 12.33 -22.90
CA GLY A 218 -12.17 13.11 -23.98
C GLY A 218 -13.70 13.10 -23.98
N GLY A 219 -14.31 13.09 -22.78
CA GLY A 219 -15.75 13.12 -22.58
C GLY A 219 -16.45 11.76 -22.73
N LYS A 220 -15.71 10.67 -22.96
CA LYS A 220 -16.22 9.29 -23.06
C LYS A 220 -15.90 8.49 -21.81
N GLN A 221 -16.69 7.46 -21.51
CA GLN A 221 -16.36 6.51 -20.45
C GLN A 221 -14.97 5.91 -20.67
N MET A 222 -14.15 5.91 -19.60
CA MET A 222 -12.85 5.25 -19.66
C MET A 222 -13.04 3.74 -19.54
N THR A 223 -12.31 3.00 -20.38
CA THR A 223 -12.34 1.52 -20.40
C THR A 223 -11.23 0.93 -19.54
N ASP A 224 -11.21 -0.38 -19.42
CA ASP A 224 -10.22 -1.16 -18.68
C ASP A 224 -8.96 -1.53 -19.50
N VAL A 225 -8.84 -1.02 -20.73
CA VAL A 225 -7.61 -1.11 -21.53
C VAL A 225 -6.97 0.27 -21.64
N TRP A 226 -5.77 0.40 -21.07
CA TRP A 226 -5.05 1.68 -21.05
C TRP A 226 -3.79 1.62 -21.89
N HIS A 227 -3.71 2.50 -22.89
CA HIS A 227 -2.53 2.68 -23.72
C HIS A 227 -1.64 3.76 -23.12
N LEU A 228 -0.64 3.36 -22.35
CA LEU A 228 0.29 4.26 -21.69
C LEU A 228 1.74 3.78 -21.91
N PRO A 229 2.70 4.71 -22.05
CA PRO A 229 4.10 4.32 -22.18
C PRO A 229 4.62 3.68 -20.89
N ALA A 230 5.65 2.85 -21.03
CA ALA A 230 6.50 2.48 -19.91
C ALA A 230 7.24 3.73 -19.40
N ILE A 231 7.87 3.60 -18.21
CA ILE A 231 8.56 4.68 -17.53
C ILE A 231 9.52 5.48 -18.43
N GLY A 232 9.42 6.80 -18.36
CA GLY A 232 10.31 7.73 -19.06
C GLY A 232 11.70 7.85 -18.40
N ARG A 233 12.69 8.33 -19.16
CA ARG A 233 14.05 8.55 -18.63
C ARG A 233 14.08 9.64 -17.55
N TRP A 234 13.25 10.67 -17.69
CA TRP A 234 13.15 11.79 -16.75
C TRP A 234 12.62 11.37 -15.36
N GLU A 235 11.86 10.29 -15.29
CA GLU A 235 11.35 9.75 -14.02
C GLU A 235 12.44 9.00 -13.21
N LYS A 236 13.66 8.90 -13.72
CA LYS A 236 14.80 8.16 -13.14
C LYS A 236 15.95 9.08 -12.70
N SER A 237 15.67 10.37 -12.43
CA SER A 237 16.68 11.37 -12.04
C SER A 237 17.48 10.96 -10.80
N CYS A 238 16.80 10.46 -9.76
CA CYS A 238 17.43 10.05 -8.50
C CYS A 238 17.91 8.60 -8.47
N GLY A 239 17.93 7.88 -9.60
CA GLY A 239 18.40 6.50 -9.66
C GLY A 239 17.48 5.58 -10.48
N LYS A 240 17.80 4.27 -10.48
CA LYS A 240 17.06 3.26 -11.24
C LYS A 240 16.50 2.20 -10.31
N HIS A 241 15.18 2.14 -10.19
CA HIS A 241 14.51 0.98 -9.63
C HIS A 241 14.12 0.03 -10.76
N PRO A 242 14.36 -1.30 -10.63
CA PRO A 242 14.13 -2.26 -11.73
C PRO A 242 12.69 -2.28 -12.25
N THR A 243 11.73 -2.14 -11.36
CA THR A 243 10.29 -2.27 -11.66
C THR A 243 9.50 -0.98 -11.42
N GLN A 244 10.18 0.19 -11.42
CA GLN A 244 9.52 1.47 -11.19
C GLN A 244 8.33 1.67 -12.12
N LYS A 245 7.16 2.00 -11.55
CA LYS A 245 5.94 2.28 -12.31
C LYS A 245 5.93 3.73 -12.83
N PRO A 246 5.33 3.98 -14.00
CA PRO A 246 5.18 5.35 -14.54
C PRO A 246 4.26 6.20 -13.66
N LEU A 247 4.65 7.45 -13.46
CA LEU A 247 3.87 8.43 -12.69
C LEU A 247 2.44 8.59 -13.22
N GLY A 248 2.28 8.60 -14.55
CA GLY A 248 0.96 8.76 -15.18
C GLY A 248 -0.02 7.62 -14.91
N VAL A 249 0.46 6.38 -14.72
CA VAL A 249 -0.39 5.26 -14.31
C VAL A 249 -0.88 5.50 -12.89
N LEU A 250 0.03 5.78 -11.95
CA LEU A 250 -0.29 5.98 -10.54
C LEU A 250 -1.18 7.19 -10.31
N ALA A 251 -0.92 8.30 -11.01
CA ALA A 251 -1.76 9.48 -10.94
C ALA A 251 -3.22 9.16 -11.32
N ARG A 252 -3.43 8.35 -12.37
CA ARG A 252 -4.77 7.94 -12.80
C ARG A 252 -5.48 7.09 -11.74
N LEU A 253 -4.80 6.11 -11.14
CA LEU A 253 -5.36 5.27 -10.08
C LEU A 253 -5.80 6.11 -8.87
N ILE A 254 -4.92 7.01 -8.43
CA ILE A 254 -5.15 7.89 -7.27
C ILE A 254 -6.33 8.83 -7.54
N GLN A 255 -6.35 9.50 -8.69
CA GLN A 255 -7.44 10.41 -9.06
C GLN A 255 -8.78 9.69 -9.21
N ALA A 256 -8.77 8.43 -9.69
CA ALA A 256 -9.97 7.63 -9.86
C ALA A 256 -10.61 7.25 -8.52
N SER A 257 -9.81 6.91 -7.50
CA SER A 257 -10.29 6.19 -6.33
C SER A 257 -10.09 6.91 -4.98
N THR A 258 -9.60 8.16 -4.99
CA THR A 258 -9.39 8.94 -3.76
C THR A 258 -9.83 10.38 -3.87
N GLU A 259 -10.32 10.93 -2.75
CA GLU A 259 -10.53 12.36 -2.57
C GLU A 259 -9.23 13.06 -2.16
N SER A 260 -9.23 14.40 -2.14
CA SER A 260 -8.11 15.19 -1.61
C SER A 260 -7.82 14.84 -0.16
N ALA A 261 -6.56 14.93 0.25
CA ALA A 261 -6.06 14.59 1.58
C ALA A 261 -6.26 13.12 2.03
N ALA A 262 -6.71 12.22 1.15
CA ALA A 262 -6.79 10.80 1.43
C ALA A 262 -5.42 10.19 1.76
N TRP A 263 -5.39 9.19 2.64
CA TRP A 263 -4.20 8.42 2.98
C TRP A 263 -4.03 7.21 2.07
N ILE A 264 -2.87 7.10 1.47
CA ILE A 264 -2.48 6.01 0.56
C ILE A 264 -1.37 5.19 1.22
N LEU A 265 -1.57 3.87 1.28
CA LEU A 265 -0.57 2.90 1.70
C LEU A 265 0.08 2.25 0.48
N ASP A 266 1.40 2.14 0.50
CA ASP A 266 2.16 1.31 -0.44
C ASP A 266 3.04 0.33 0.35
N PRO A 267 2.63 -0.95 0.45
CA PRO A 267 3.36 -1.96 1.22
C PRO A 267 4.66 -2.43 0.56
N PHE A 268 4.91 -2.03 -0.69
CA PHE A 268 6.10 -2.36 -1.49
C PHE A 268 6.60 -1.10 -2.20
N SER A 269 7.01 -0.12 -1.40
CA SER A 269 7.24 1.26 -1.83
C SER A 269 8.28 1.39 -2.95
N GLY A 270 9.33 0.57 -2.94
CA GLY A 270 10.41 0.64 -3.94
C GLY A 270 10.97 2.06 -4.05
N SER A 271 10.80 2.67 -5.21
CA SER A 271 11.21 4.06 -5.48
C SER A 271 10.17 5.13 -5.09
N ALA A 272 9.13 4.77 -4.36
CA ALA A 272 8.03 5.60 -3.89
C ALA A 272 7.33 6.44 -4.98
N THR A 273 7.21 5.94 -6.20
CA THR A 273 6.49 6.67 -7.26
C THR A 273 5.02 6.91 -6.89
N THR A 274 4.41 5.97 -6.15
CA THR A 274 3.07 6.14 -5.58
C THR A 274 2.99 7.34 -4.66
N GLY A 275 3.99 7.53 -3.79
CA GLY A 275 4.05 8.65 -2.86
C GLY A 275 4.25 9.99 -3.55
N ILE A 276 5.12 10.04 -4.57
CA ILE A 276 5.31 11.23 -5.39
C ILE A 276 4.01 11.60 -6.11
N ALA A 277 3.33 10.62 -6.74
CA ALA A 277 2.03 10.84 -7.38
C ALA A 277 0.96 11.32 -6.38
N ALA A 278 0.94 10.74 -5.18
CA ALA A 278 0.02 11.11 -4.12
C ALA A 278 0.18 12.57 -3.70
N ASN A 279 1.42 12.99 -3.41
CA ASN A 279 1.70 14.37 -2.98
C ASN A 279 1.43 15.39 -4.08
N LEU A 280 1.81 15.13 -5.34
CA LEU A 280 1.49 16.00 -6.48
C LEU A 280 -0.04 16.21 -6.65
N LEU A 281 -0.82 15.27 -6.19
CA LEU A 281 -2.28 15.30 -6.25
C LEU A 281 -2.95 15.73 -4.92
N GLY A 282 -2.17 16.17 -3.92
CA GLY A 282 -2.69 16.60 -2.61
C GLY A 282 -3.21 15.45 -1.74
N ARG A 283 -2.64 14.25 -1.88
CA ARG A 283 -2.90 13.08 -1.04
C ARG A 283 -1.73 12.85 -0.11
N ARG A 284 -1.95 12.08 0.96
CA ARG A 284 -0.95 11.68 1.95
C ARG A 284 -0.49 10.26 1.68
N TYR A 285 0.73 9.96 2.04
CA TYR A 285 1.37 8.70 1.69
C TYR A 285 2.12 8.08 2.86
N LEU A 286 2.01 6.76 2.96
CA LEU A 286 2.85 5.92 3.79
C LEU A 286 3.38 4.76 2.93
N GLY A 287 4.70 4.66 2.81
CA GLY A 287 5.42 3.61 2.10
C GLY A 287 6.21 2.72 3.04
N LEU A 288 6.14 1.41 2.80
CA LEU A 288 6.94 0.41 3.50
C LEU A 288 7.94 -0.20 2.52
N GLU A 289 9.21 -0.32 2.95
CA GLU A 289 10.29 -0.83 2.11
C GLU A 289 11.34 -1.53 2.99
N ILE A 290 11.81 -2.66 2.55
CA ILE A 290 12.84 -3.43 3.25
C ILE A 290 14.24 -2.90 2.91
N ASP A 291 14.46 -2.56 1.63
CA ASP A 291 15.76 -2.17 1.10
C ASP A 291 16.09 -0.72 1.43
N GLU A 292 17.19 -0.51 2.16
CA GLU A 292 17.64 0.82 2.57
C GLU A 292 18.06 1.70 1.38
N GLY A 293 18.60 1.09 0.32
CA GLY A 293 18.98 1.81 -0.90
C GLY A 293 17.76 2.38 -1.63
N PHE A 294 16.66 1.63 -1.66
CA PHE A 294 15.39 2.11 -2.23
C PHE A 294 14.74 3.18 -1.32
N LEU A 295 14.86 3.06 0.00
CA LEU A 295 14.41 4.11 0.92
C LEU A 295 15.18 5.41 0.72
N ALA A 296 16.52 5.34 0.57
CA ALA A 296 17.36 6.51 0.30
C ALA A 296 16.99 7.17 -1.03
N MET A 297 16.75 6.37 -2.08
CA MET A 297 16.26 6.86 -3.38
C MET A 297 14.90 7.54 -3.25
N SER A 298 13.97 6.93 -2.53
CA SER A 298 12.62 7.43 -2.31
C SER A 298 12.63 8.77 -1.57
N LYS A 299 13.48 8.88 -0.54
CA LYS A 299 13.70 10.14 0.19
C LYS A 299 14.26 11.23 -0.74
N ALA A 300 15.28 10.90 -1.55
CA ALA A 300 15.88 11.87 -2.48
C ALA A 300 14.83 12.41 -3.47
N ARG A 301 14.00 11.54 -4.04
CA ARG A 301 12.91 11.93 -4.94
C ARG A 301 11.88 12.84 -4.27
N ARG A 302 11.56 12.57 -3.00
CA ARG A 302 10.59 13.41 -2.26
C ARG A 302 11.18 14.79 -1.93
N VAL A 303 12.48 14.84 -1.57
CA VAL A 303 13.19 16.13 -1.33
C VAL A 303 13.27 16.94 -2.62
N GLU A 304 13.61 16.31 -3.77
CA GLU A 304 13.61 16.98 -5.08
C GLU A 304 12.23 17.61 -5.40
N LEU A 305 11.14 16.99 -4.98
CA LEU A 305 9.80 17.55 -5.15
C LEU A 305 9.57 18.78 -4.27
N GLU A 306 10.14 18.84 -3.06
CA GLU A 306 10.03 20.02 -2.17
C GLU A 306 10.71 21.26 -2.76
N ASP A 307 11.82 21.07 -3.49
CA ASP A 307 12.56 22.17 -4.11
C ASP A 307 11.82 22.78 -5.32
N ILE A 308 10.80 22.08 -5.86
CA ILE A 308 10.06 22.52 -7.05
C ILE A 308 8.70 23.15 -6.68
N THR A 309 8.18 22.86 -5.50
CA THR A 309 6.85 23.31 -5.00
C THR A 309 7.00 24.45 -4.01
#